data_34e9017f1e33ef46c3f848937db29e5d
#
_entry.id   34e9017f1e33ef46c3f848937db29e5d
#
_cell.length_a   1.000
_cell.length_b   1.000
_cell.length_c   1.000
_cell.angle_alpha   90.00
_cell.angle_beta   90.00
_cell.angle_gamma   90.00
#
_symmetry.space_group_name_H-M   'P 1'
#
loop_
_entity.id
_entity.type
_entity.pdbx_description
1 polymer ?
#
loop_
_entity_poly.entity_id
_entity_poly.type
_entity_poly.pdbx_seq_one_letter_code
_entity_poly.pdbx_strand_id
1 'polypeptide(L)'
;MRLTTICYIEQDGNYLMLHRTKKENDQSHDKWLGVGGKFEKDESPDECILREVKEETGLTLTSYQLRGVMTFVSDIWETEYMFIYTADRFEGEQIGRASCRERV
;
A
#
# COMPACT_ATOMS: atom_id res chain seq x y z
N MET A 1 -13.73 -14.19 -1.26
CA MET A 1 -12.27 -14.02 -1.35
C MET A 1 -11.94 -12.55 -1.51
N ARG A 2 -10.97 -12.10 -0.78
CA ARG A 2 -10.60 -10.69 -0.74
C ARG A 2 -9.24 -10.48 -1.39
N LEU A 3 -9.16 -9.54 -2.33
CA LEU A 3 -7.91 -9.24 -3.02
C LEU A 3 -7.46 -7.84 -2.64
N THR A 4 -6.21 -7.74 -2.20
CA THR A 4 -5.64 -6.46 -1.78
C THR A 4 -4.23 -6.32 -2.31
N THR A 5 -3.71 -5.10 -2.28
CA THR A 5 -2.33 -4.81 -2.63
C THR A 5 -1.69 -3.99 -1.53
N ILE A 6 -0.36 -4.10 -1.44
CA ILE A 6 0.43 -3.21 -0.60
C ILE A 6 1.74 -2.93 -1.35
N CYS A 7 2.25 -1.73 -1.20
CA CYS A 7 3.51 -1.34 -1.82
C CYS A 7 4.41 -0.66 -0.79
N TYR A 8 5.66 -1.06 -0.79
CA TYR A 8 6.68 -0.42 0.02
C TYR A 8 7.51 0.43 -0.92
N ILE A 9 7.34 1.74 -0.83
CA ILE A 9 8.00 2.70 -1.73
C ILE A 9 9.26 3.18 -1.04
N GLU A 10 10.40 2.94 -1.67
CA GLU A 10 11.69 3.29 -1.12
C GLU A 10 12.23 4.56 -1.74
N GLN A 11 12.76 5.46 -0.90
CA GLN A 11 13.41 6.68 -1.35
C GLN A 11 14.56 7.00 -0.39
N ASP A 12 15.77 7.00 -0.90
CA ASP A 12 16.97 7.40 -0.12
C ASP A 12 17.12 6.63 1.19
N GLY A 13 16.83 5.33 1.15
CA GLY A 13 16.95 4.48 2.33
C GLY A 13 15.75 4.50 3.26
N ASN A 14 14.74 5.28 2.93
CA ASN A 14 13.51 5.37 3.71
C ASN A 14 12.35 4.77 2.95
N TYR A 15 11.32 4.37 3.69
CA TYR A 15 10.06 3.92 3.09
C TYR A 15 9.00 4.99 3.26
N LEU A 16 8.21 5.19 2.20
CA LEU A 16 7.05 6.07 2.27
C LEU A 16 5.90 5.29 2.87
N MET A 17 5.37 5.79 3.98
CA MET A 17 4.32 5.10 4.72
C MET A 17 3.15 6.03 4.94
N LEU A 18 1.96 5.45 5.09
CA LEU A 18 0.78 6.19 5.48
C LEU A 18 0.66 6.18 7.00
N HIS A 19 0.39 7.34 7.56
CA HIS A 19 0.12 7.46 8.99
C HIS A 19 -1.39 7.48 9.19
N ARG A 20 -1.91 6.42 9.78
CA ARG A 20 -3.34 6.30 10.02
C ARG A 20 -3.67 6.92 11.36
N THR A 21 -4.40 8.03 11.34
CA THR A 21 -4.65 8.82 12.54
C THR A 21 -6.11 8.89 12.94
N LYS A 22 -7.04 8.46 12.10
CA LYS A 22 -8.45 8.58 12.41
C LYS A 22 -9.05 7.23 12.71
N LYS A 23 -10.24 7.23 13.32
CA LYS A 23 -11.00 6.05 13.73
C LYS A 23 -10.37 5.38 14.95
N GLU A 24 -10.86 5.76 16.10
CA GLU A 24 -10.37 5.22 17.35
C GLU A 24 -10.61 3.72 17.49
N ASN A 25 -11.55 3.15 16.75
CA ASN A 25 -11.80 1.71 16.80
C ASN A 25 -10.98 0.93 15.79
N ASP A 26 -10.16 1.60 15.03
CA ASP A 26 -9.33 0.97 14.02
C ASP A 26 -8.07 0.43 14.69
N GLN A 27 -7.79 -0.84 14.50
CA GLN A 27 -6.59 -1.45 15.07
C GLN A 27 -5.31 -0.82 14.54
N SER A 28 -5.39 -0.19 13.37
CA SER A 28 -4.25 0.48 12.75
C SER A 28 -4.18 1.96 13.09
N HIS A 29 -5.05 2.43 13.99
CA HIS A 29 -5.06 3.83 14.39
C HIS A 29 -3.68 4.25 14.90
N ASP A 30 -3.21 5.38 14.41
CA ASP A 30 -1.92 5.96 14.81
C ASP A 30 -0.72 5.08 14.47
N LYS A 31 -0.86 4.20 13.48
CA LYS A 31 0.23 3.37 13.02
C LYS A 31 0.64 3.77 11.60
N TRP A 32 1.86 3.40 11.26
CA TRP A 32 2.39 3.64 9.92
C TRP A 32 2.20 2.38 9.08
N LEU A 33 1.59 2.54 7.91
CA LEU A 33 1.22 1.43 7.04
C LEU A 33 1.81 1.61 5.66
N GLY A 34 2.07 0.50 4.98
CA GLY A 34 2.41 0.54 3.57
C GLY A 34 1.23 1.07 2.77
N VAL A 35 1.50 1.50 1.56
CA VAL A 35 0.49 2.10 0.69
C VAL A 35 -0.20 1.00 -0.12
N GLY A 36 -1.53 0.99 -0.15
CA GLY A 36 -2.26 -0.01 -0.92
C GLY A 36 -3.72 -0.06 -0.53
N GLY A 37 -4.42 -1.05 -1.04
CA GLY A 37 -5.82 -1.22 -0.73
C GLY A 37 -6.47 -2.33 -1.51
N LYS A 38 -7.80 -2.34 -1.52
CA LYS A 38 -8.58 -3.40 -2.15
C LYS A 38 -8.67 -3.19 -3.65
N PHE A 39 -8.73 -4.32 -4.37
CA PHE A 39 -9.01 -4.31 -5.80
C PHE A 39 -10.41 -3.73 -6.05
N GLU A 40 -10.52 -2.99 -7.13
CA GLU A 40 -11.81 -2.62 -7.68
C GLU A 40 -12.20 -3.65 -8.74
N LYS A 41 -13.44 -3.60 -9.18
CA LYS A 41 -13.95 -4.56 -10.13
C LYS A 41 -13.11 -4.57 -11.40
N ASP A 42 -12.73 -5.76 -11.83
CA ASP A 42 -12.00 -5.99 -13.08
C ASP A 42 -10.62 -5.35 -13.12
N GLU A 43 -10.05 -5.08 -11.96
CA GLU A 43 -8.74 -4.49 -11.85
C GLU A 43 -7.67 -5.58 -11.73
N SER A 44 -6.55 -5.41 -12.44
CA SER A 44 -5.39 -6.27 -12.26
C SER A 44 -4.61 -5.82 -11.02
N PRO A 45 -3.71 -6.67 -10.49
CA PRO A 45 -2.87 -6.25 -9.37
C PRO A 45 -2.07 -4.98 -9.67
N ASP A 46 -1.48 -4.88 -10.85
CA ASP A 46 -0.70 -3.70 -11.23
C ASP A 46 -1.59 -2.46 -11.28
N GLU A 47 -2.77 -2.59 -11.87
CA GLU A 47 -3.71 -1.45 -11.93
C GLU A 47 -4.12 -1.01 -10.54
N CYS A 48 -4.36 -1.97 -9.66
CA CYS A 48 -4.77 -1.67 -8.30
C CYS A 48 -3.69 -0.89 -7.56
N ILE A 49 -2.44 -1.36 -7.61
CA ILE A 49 -1.39 -0.70 -6.84
C ILE A 49 -1.10 0.69 -7.40
N LEU A 50 -1.12 0.86 -8.72
CA LEU A 50 -0.89 2.18 -9.32
C LEU A 50 -1.98 3.15 -8.91
N ARG A 51 -3.24 2.71 -8.93
CA ARG A 51 -4.38 3.54 -8.54
C ARG A 51 -4.31 3.91 -7.06
N GLU A 52 -4.08 2.91 -6.20
CA GLU A 52 -4.05 3.14 -4.76
C GLU A 52 -2.93 4.09 -4.36
N VAL A 53 -1.75 3.91 -4.94
CA VAL A 53 -0.63 4.80 -4.65
C VAL A 53 -0.97 6.23 -5.08
N LYS A 54 -1.57 6.38 -6.26
CA LYS A 54 -1.94 7.70 -6.75
C LYS A 54 -2.96 8.37 -5.85
N GLU A 55 -3.98 7.62 -5.42
CA GLU A 55 -5.04 8.16 -4.57
C GLU A 55 -4.52 8.56 -3.19
N GLU A 56 -3.61 7.75 -2.64
CA GLU A 56 -3.19 7.95 -1.26
C GLU A 56 -1.99 8.87 -1.11
N THR A 57 -1.12 8.92 -2.10
CA THR A 57 0.12 9.70 -2.00
C THR A 57 0.25 10.79 -3.04
N GLY A 58 -0.53 10.73 -4.11
CA GLY A 58 -0.37 11.64 -5.23
C GLY A 58 0.72 11.25 -6.20
N LEU A 59 1.42 10.16 -5.92
CA LEU A 59 2.57 9.75 -6.71
C LEU A 59 2.19 8.74 -7.78
N THR A 60 2.93 8.77 -8.89
CA THR A 60 2.80 7.80 -9.97
C THR A 60 4.06 6.95 -9.97
N LEU A 61 3.90 5.66 -9.71
CA LEU A 61 5.05 4.75 -9.72
C LEU A 61 5.57 4.56 -11.13
N THR A 62 6.88 4.66 -11.28
CA THR A 62 7.53 4.45 -12.58
C THR A 62 8.45 3.24 -12.58
N SER A 63 8.85 2.76 -11.41
CA SER A 63 9.61 1.50 -11.29
C SER A 63 9.08 0.76 -10.07
N TYR A 64 8.45 -0.38 -10.30
CA TYR A 64 7.86 -1.17 -9.24
C TYR A 64 7.89 -2.63 -9.63
N GLN A 65 7.82 -3.50 -8.64
CA GLN A 65 7.95 -4.94 -8.87
C GLN A 65 7.10 -5.71 -7.89
N LEU A 66 6.35 -6.69 -8.40
CA LEU A 66 5.63 -7.63 -7.56
C LEU A 66 6.63 -8.56 -6.89
N ARG A 67 6.57 -8.65 -5.58
CA ARG A 67 7.50 -9.47 -4.80
C ARG A 67 6.89 -10.78 -4.36
N GLY A 68 5.58 -10.84 -4.19
CA GLY A 68 4.94 -12.06 -3.78
C GLY A 68 3.48 -11.83 -3.44
N VAL A 69 2.83 -12.91 -3.05
CA VAL A 69 1.43 -12.88 -2.63
C VAL A 69 1.36 -13.55 -1.27
N MET A 70 0.79 -12.86 -0.31
CA MET A 70 0.62 -13.40 1.03
C MET A 70 -0.85 -13.77 1.23
N THR A 71 -1.08 -14.94 1.80
CA THR A 71 -2.43 -15.44 2.06
C THR A 71 -2.73 -15.31 3.55
N PHE A 72 -3.83 -14.66 3.86
CA PHE A 72 -4.31 -14.55 5.23
C PHE A 72 -5.58 -15.38 5.35
N VAL A 73 -5.57 -16.33 6.27
CA VAL A 73 -6.72 -17.19 6.53
C VAL A 73 -7.23 -16.90 7.94
N SER A 74 -8.54 -16.70 8.05
CA SER A 74 -9.16 -16.35 9.32
C SER A 74 -10.45 -17.13 9.50
N ASP A 75 -10.78 -17.42 10.75
CA ASP A 75 -12.05 -18.05 11.08
C ASP A 75 -13.22 -17.08 10.98
N ILE A 76 -12.94 -15.79 11.01
CA ILE A 76 -13.96 -14.75 11.09
C ILE A 76 -14.17 -14.05 9.77
N TRP A 77 -13.05 -13.82 9.04
CA TRP A 77 -13.07 -13.07 7.79
C TRP A 77 -12.79 -13.99 6.63
N GLU A 78 -13.26 -13.61 5.45
CA GLU A 78 -12.94 -14.39 4.24
C GLU A 78 -11.42 -14.37 3.99
N THR A 79 -10.95 -15.36 3.27
CA THR A 79 -9.53 -15.48 2.92
C THR A 79 -9.11 -14.26 2.10
N GLU A 80 -7.97 -13.71 2.45
CA GLU A 80 -7.41 -12.54 1.78
C GLU A 80 -6.10 -12.90 1.11
N TYR A 81 -5.96 -12.47 -0.15
CA TYR A 81 -4.70 -12.59 -0.89
C TYR A 81 -4.15 -11.16 -1.06
N MET A 82 -3.00 -10.92 -0.48
CA MET A 82 -2.36 -9.60 -0.54
C MET A 82 -1.17 -9.65 -1.49
N PHE A 83 -1.23 -8.85 -2.55
CA PHE A 83 -0.15 -8.75 -3.53
C PHE A 83 0.84 -7.71 -3.04
N ILE A 84 2.10 -8.13 -2.83
CA ILE A 84 3.12 -7.30 -2.21
C ILE A 84 4.06 -6.77 -3.27
N TYR A 85 4.15 -5.45 -3.35
CA TYR A 85 5.01 -4.74 -4.29
C TYR A 85 6.09 -3.97 -3.56
N THR A 86 7.19 -3.73 -4.27
CA THR A 86 8.16 -2.71 -3.87
C THR A 86 8.33 -1.75 -5.04
N ALA A 87 8.66 -0.51 -4.74
CA ALA A 87 8.88 0.51 -5.75
C ALA A 87 10.02 1.40 -5.29
N ASP A 88 10.83 1.87 -6.24
CA ASP A 88 11.97 2.72 -5.93
C ASP A 88 12.02 3.98 -6.80
N ARG A 89 11.09 4.13 -7.72
CA ARG A 89 11.02 5.34 -8.57
C ARG A 89 9.57 5.74 -8.76
N PHE A 90 9.36 7.04 -8.71
CA PHE A 90 8.03 7.60 -8.87
C PHE A 90 8.14 9.04 -9.30
N GLU A 91 7.01 9.59 -9.77
CA GLU A 91 6.89 10.98 -10.19
C GLU A 91 5.74 11.63 -9.43
N GLY A 92 5.79 12.95 -9.33
CA GLY A 92 4.73 13.71 -8.70
C GLY A 92 5.12 14.20 -7.33
N GLU A 93 4.19 14.88 -6.68
CA GLU A 93 4.40 15.42 -5.34
C GLU A 93 3.55 14.67 -4.35
N GLN A 94 4.17 14.35 -3.23
CA GLN A 94 3.53 13.67 -2.14
C GLN A 94 2.43 14.54 -1.54
N ILE A 95 1.26 13.91 -1.30
CA ILE A 95 0.12 14.60 -0.71
C ILE A 95 -0.40 13.80 0.48
N GLY A 96 -1.25 14.46 1.25
CA GLY A 96 -1.98 13.80 2.32
C GLY A 96 -1.12 13.38 3.48
N ARG A 97 -1.39 12.18 4.01
CA ARG A 97 -0.76 11.70 5.23
C ARG A 97 0.47 10.84 5.00
N ALA A 98 0.91 10.77 3.75
CA ALA A 98 2.09 9.98 3.44
C ALA A 98 3.34 10.74 3.86
N SER A 99 4.31 10.01 4.41
CA SER A 99 5.61 10.58 4.71
C SER A 99 6.64 9.48 4.71
N CYS A 100 7.92 9.88 4.56
CA CYS A 100 9.01 8.94 4.53
C CYS A 100 9.40 8.52 5.93
N ARG A 101 9.64 7.22 6.08
CA ARG A 101 10.10 6.66 7.33
C ARG A 101 11.41 5.93 7.10
N GLU A 102 12.25 5.98 8.10
CA GLU A 102 13.54 5.31 8.04
C GLU A 102 13.34 3.80 7.94
N ARG A 103 14.17 3.17 7.13
CA ARG A 103 14.15 1.73 6.98
C ARG A 103 14.66 1.08 8.26
N VAL A 104 13.95 0.08 8.70
CA VAL A 104 14.34 -0.66 9.90
C VAL A 104 14.91 -2.01 9.52
#